data_9dad24542b97a2053d5fe1cefc6a7bd5
#
_entry.id   9dad24542b97a2053d5fe1cefc6a7bd5
#
_cell.length_a   1.000
_cell.length_b   1.000
_cell.length_c   1.000
_cell.angle_alpha   90.00
_cell.angle_beta   90.00
_cell.angle_gamma   90.00
#
_symmetry.space_group_name_H-M   'P 1'
#
loop_
_entity.id
_entity.type
_entity.pdbx_description
1 polymer ?
#
loop_
_entity_poly.entity_id
_entity_poly.type
_entity_poly.pdbx_seq_one_letter_code
_entity_poly.pdbx_strand_id
1 'polypeptide(L)'
;MNTKKLQQLLIKNFKHELTTQQSEVVDQLSEFVEESNSNSLFLLKGYAGTGKTTLISSLINSLWSVGKKVVLLAPTGRAAKVLSGYSKKSAFTIHKKIYWIRTSSLGNSYVALQENKHTNTIFIVDEASMIPDVNDKGFSGRVLLDDLIDYVYSGLMCKLIFVGDTAQLPPVHLDVSPALDHNLLGVKYRKDVYSAELTQVVRQESSSLVLKNATDLRDTISKDGTSYPNISCDHDVQRLDVGMDIQDALEDAYSNSGVEGTVVICRSNKRANLYNQQIRLRIRGHEEEISSGDFLMVVRNN
;
A
#
# COMPACT_ATOMS: atom_id res chain seq x y z
N MET A 1 -0.08 25.39 -19.78
CA MET A 1 0.71 26.29 -18.90
C MET A 1 0.87 25.74 -17.48
N ASN A 2 -0.11 25.04 -16.95
CA ASN A 2 -0.06 24.43 -15.62
C ASN A 2 0.82 23.17 -15.52
N THR A 3 0.91 22.36 -16.57
CA THR A 3 1.73 21.13 -16.60
C THR A 3 3.20 21.42 -16.27
N LYS A 4 3.82 22.42 -16.93
CA LYS A 4 5.21 22.82 -16.62
C LYS A 4 5.37 23.35 -15.20
N LYS A 5 4.36 24.04 -14.67
CA LYS A 5 4.37 24.51 -13.29
C LYS A 5 4.31 23.34 -12.30
N LEU A 6 3.45 22.35 -12.54
CA LEU A 6 3.36 21.16 -11.69
C LEU A 6 4.65 20.35 -11.75
N GLN A 7 5.21 20.13 -12.93
CA GLN A 7 6.50 19.46 -13.11
C GLN A 7 7.62 20.13 -12.30
N GLN A 8 7.77 21.45 -12.38
CA GLN A 8 8.76 22.21 -11.61
C GLN A 8 8.54 22.06 -10.09
N LEU A 9 7.28 22.06 -9.65
CA LEU A 9 6.93 21.86 -8.23
C LEU A 9 7.24 20.44 -7.77
N LEU A 10 6.97 19.44 -8.60
CA LEU A 10 7.31 18.03 -8.31
C LEU A 10 8.82 17.88 -8.13
N ILE A 11 9.62 18.39 -9.06
CA ILE A 11 11.08 18.35 -8.98
C ILE A 11 11.59 19.08 -7.74
N LYS A 12 11.07 20.28 -7.47
CA LYS A 12 11.45 21.07 -6.30
C LYS A 12 11.14 20.37 -4.96
N ASN A 13 10.00 19.68 -4.89
CA ASN A 13 9.55 18.98 -3.68
C ASN A 13 10.15 17.57 -3.54
N PHE A 14 10.80 17.08 -4.59
CA PHE A 14 11.51 15.80 -4.59
C PHE A 14 12.91 16.00 -4.04
N LYS A 15 13.13 15.76 -2.79
CA LYS A 15 14.33 16.12 -2.00
C LYS A 15 15.68 15.55 -2.50
N HIS A 16 15.69 14.77 -3.56
CA HIS A 16 16.85 14.09 -4.13
C HIS A 16 16.92 14.33 -5.63
N GLU A 17 18.03 14.00 -6.25
CA GLU A 17 18.11 13.96 -7.72
C GLU A 17 17.21 12.85 -8.27
N LEU A 18 16.44 13.19 -9.29
CA LEU A 18 15.57 12.23 -9.96
C LEU A 18 16.38 11.30 -10.85
N THR A 19 16.08 10.03 -10.82
CA THR A 19 16.54 9.12 -11.88
C THR A 19 15.81 9.40 -13.18
N THR A 20 16.32 8.87 -14.30
CA THR A 20 15.66 9.01 -15.61
C THR A 20 14.21 8.50 -15.56
N GLN A 21 13.97 7.31 -14.97
CA GLN A 21 12.62 6.76 -14.82
C GLN A 21 11.72 7.65 -13.97
N GLN A 22 12.24 8.19 -12.87
CA GLN A 22 11.47 9.09 -12.00
C GLN A 22 11.12 10.39 -12.71
N SER A 23 12.02 10.92 -13.55
CA SER A 23 11.77 12.12 -14.37
C SER A 23 10.65 11.87 -15.38
N GLU A 24 10.67 10.75 -16.07
CA GLU A 24 9.61 10.36 -17.02
C GLU A 24 8.25 10.21 -16.29
N VAL A 25 8.24 9.66 -15.10
CA VAL A 25 7.01 9.55 -14.30
C VAL A 25 6.51 10.91 -13.83
N VAL A 26 7.40 11.85 -13.49
CA VAL A 26 7.04 13.24 -13.15
C VAL A 26 6.34 13.91 -14.33
N ASP A 27 6.84 13.70 -15.56
CA ASP A 27 6.24 14.25 -16.77
C ASP A 27 4.84 13.69 -17.00
N GLN A 28 4.71 12.36 -16.98
CA GLN A 28 3.43 11.67 -17.17
C GLN A 28 2.39 12.02 -16.09
N LEU A 29 2.79 12.11 -14.82
CA LEU A 29 1.90 12.53 -13.74
C LEU A 29 1.45 13.98 -13.92
N SER A 30 2.34 14.86 -14.39
CA SER A 30 2.01 16.26 -14.62
C SER A 30 1.00 16.42 -15.76
N GLU A 31 1.13 15.66 -16.83
CA GLU A 31 0.19 15.61 -17.94
C GLU A 31 -1.16 15.05 -17.47
N PHE A 32 -1.16 13.89 -16.78
CA PHE A 32 -2.36 13.26 -16.26
C PHE A 32 -3.17 14.18 -15.34
N VAL A 33 -2.52 14.90 -14.43
CA VAL A 33 -3.21 15.80 -13.47
C VAL A 33 -3.88 16.96 -14.16
N GLU A 34 -3.26 17.52 -15.21
CA GLU A 34 -3.75 18.70 -15.94
C GLU A 34 -4.69 18.36 -17.09
N GLU A 35 -4.68 17.14 -17.56
CA GLU A 35 -5.56 16.68 -18.63
C GLU A 35 -7.04 16.88 -18.28
N SER A 36 -7.85 17.31 -19.24
CA SER A 36 -9.29 17.54 -19.05
C SER A 36 -10.13 16.25 -19.05
N ASN A 37 -9.57 15.14 -19.53
CA ASN A 37 -10.25 13.85 -19.56
C ASN A 37 -10.50 13.34 -18.12
N SER A 38 -11.75 13.42 -17.67
CA SER A 38 -12.15 12.93 -16.36
C SER A 38 -12.31 11.41 -16.29
N ASN A 39 -12.19 10.70 -17.42
CA ASN A 39 -12.26 9.23 -17.44
C ASN A 39 -10.89 8.56 -17.31
N SER A 40 -9.82 9.35 -17.23
CA SER A 40 -8.46 8.85 -17.10
C SER A 40 -8.15 8.33 -15.69
N LEU A 41 -7.31 7.27 -15.63
CA LEU A 41 -6.80 6.62 -14.42
C LEU A 41 -5.29 6.43 -14.56
N PHE A 42 -4.53 6.64 -13.49
CA PHE A 42 -3.08 6.46 -13.50
C PHE A 42 -2.65 5.28 -12.62
N LEU A 43 -1.82 4.40 -13.17
CA LEU A 43 -1.14 3.32 -12.45
C LEU A 43 0.32 3.67 -12.24
N LEU A 44 0.72 3.88 -11.00
CA LEU A 44 2.12 3.98 -10.62
C LEU A 44 2.57 2.67 -10.00
N LYS A 45 3.24 1.86 -10.78
CA LYS A 45 3.84 0.60 -10.33
C LYS A 45 5.30 0.81 -9.97
N GLY A 46 5.82 -0.06 -9.11
CA GLY A 46 7.27 -0.08 -8.89
C GLY A 46 7.63 -0.89 -7.66
N TYR A 47 8.87 -1.30 -7.60
CA TYR A 47 9.41 -2.15 -6.55
C TYR A 47 9.72 -1.40 -5.25
N ALA A 48 9.92 -2.13 -4.17
CA ALA A 48 10.42 -1.54 -2.93
C ALA A 48 11.77 -0.82 -3.18
N GLY A 49 11.94 0.38 -2.61
CA GLY A 49 13.18 1.15 -2.76
C GLY A 49 13.34 1.95 -4.06
N THR A 50 12.34 1.97 -4.96
CA THR A 50 12.40 2.73 -6.23
C THR A 50 11.98 4.19 -6.10
N GLY A 51 11.58 4.64 -4.90
CA GLY A 51 11.22 6.03 -4.64
C GLY A 51 9.74 6.37 -4.86
N LYS A 52 8.82 5.39 -5.02
CA LYS A 52 7.37 5.62 -5.13
C LYS A 52 6.83 6.57 -4.04
N THR A 53 7.12 6.26 -2.79
CA THR A 53 6.66 7.03 -1.62
C THR A 53 7.12 8.48 -1.66
N THR A 54 8.38 8.72 -2.05
CA THR A 54 8.94 10.07 -2.18
C THR A 54 8.28 10.84 -3.31
N LEU A 55 8.05 10.18 -4.45
CA LEU A 55 7.40 10.76 -5.61
C LEU A 55 5.94 11.14 -5.30
N ILE A 56 5.19 10.25 -4.67
CA ILE A 56 3.80 10.50 -4.25
C ILE A 56 3.74 11.60 -3.19
N SER A 57 4.67 11.64 -2.25
CA SER A 57 4.75 12.75 -1.28
C SER A 57 4.98 14.09 -1.98
N SER A 58 5.88 14.13 -2.97
CA SER A 58 6.10 15.32 -3.80
C SER A 58 4.84 15.74 -4.56
N LEU A 59 4.14 14.79 -5.18
CA LEU A 59 2.87 15.03 -5.86
C LEU A 59 1.83 15.63 -4.92
N ILE A 60 1.58 15.00 -3.78
CA ILE A 60 0.61 15.43 -2.77
C ILE A 60 0.86 16.88 -2.32
N ASN A 61 2.14 17.24 -2.14
CA ASN A 61 2.53 18.59 -1.72
C ASN A 61 2.40 19.63 -2.84
N SER A 62 2.43 19.19 -4.10
CA SER A 62 2.38 20.08 -5.26
C SER A 62 0.96 20.35 -5.75
N LEU A 63 0.02 19.42 -5.56
CA LEU A 63 -1.35 19.49 -6.11
C LEU A 63 -2.11 20.76 -5.69
N TRP A 64 -2.00 21.18 -4.43
CA TRP A 64 -2.66 22.39 -3.96
C TRP A 64 -2.24 23.64 -4.73
N SER A 65 -0.97 23.73 -5.10
CA SER A 65 -0.41 24.88 -5.81
C SER A 65 -0.91 25.03 -7.26
N VAL A 66 -1.55 23.99 -7.79
CA VAL A 66 -2.21 23.96 -9.11
C VAL A 66 -3.73 23.87 -8.99
N GLY A 67 -4.30 24.15 -7.81
CA GLY A 67 -5.74 24.20 -7.59
C GLY A 67 -6.42 22.83 -7.54
N LYS A 68 -5.67 21.73 -7.35
CA LYS A 68 -6.21 20.39 -7.22
C LYS A 68 -6.32 19.99 -5.74
N LYS A 69 -7.44 19.39 -5.38
CA LYS A 69 -7.62 18.76 -4.07
C LYS A 69 -7.07 17.33 -4.10
N VAL A 70 -6.75 16.78 -2.94
CA VAL A 70 -6.28 15.40 -2.82
C VAL A 70 -7.01 14.66 -1.71
N VAL A 71 -7.35 13.41 -1.97
CA VAL A 71 -7.85 12.46 -0.98
C VAL A 71 -6.92 11.25 -0.98
N LEU A 72 -6.41 10.89 0.20
CA LEU A 72 -5.46 9.81 0.38
C LEU A 72 -6.17 8.58 0.95
N LEU A 73 -6.00 7.45 0.29
CA LEU A 73 -6.65 6.20 0.63
C LEU A 73 -5.64 5.06 0.71
N ALA A 74 -5.97 4.05 1.51
CA ALA A 74 -5.24 2.79 1.55
C ALA A 74 -6.20 1.63 1.89
N PRO A 75 -5.86 0.37 1.53
CA PRO A 75 -6.73 -0.79 1.81
C PRO A 75 -6.85 -1.08 3.31
N THR A 76 -5.82 -0.82 4.11
CA THR A 76 -5.78 -1.15 5.54
C THR A 76 -5.53 0.08 6.41
N GLY A 77 -5.91 0.00 7.71
CA GLY A 77 -5.66 1.06 8.68
C GLY A 77 -4.16 1.34 8.89
N ARG A 78 -3.32 0.29 8.87
CA ARG A 78 -1.87 0.42 8.99
C ARG A 78 -1.29 1.18 7.78
N ALA A 79 -1.66 0.80 6.57
CA ALA A 79 -1.21 1.48 5.36
C ALA A 79 -1.68 2.94 5.34
N ALA A 80 -2.92 3.23 5.75
CA ALA A 80 -3.41 4.61 5.87
C ALA A 80 -2.62 5.43 6.90
N LYS A 81 -2.23 4.83 8.04
CA LYS A 81 -1.38 5.48 9.03
C LYS A 81 0.02 5.81 8.48
N VAL A 82 0.63 4.88 7.76
CA VAL A 82 1.92 5.08 7.09
C VAL A 82 1.83 6.19 6.05
N LEU A 83 0.81 6.13 5.18
CA LEU A 83 0.53 7.15 4.15
C LEU A 83 0.34 8.54 4.78
N SER A 84 -0.40 8.65 5.89
CA SER A 84 -0.54 9.91 6.63
C SER A 84 0.81 10.40 7.19
N GLY A 85 1.64 9.50 7.66
CA GLY A 85 2.95 9.82 8.25
C GLY A 85 3.90 10.49 7.27
N TYR A 86 4.09 9.92 6.08
CA TYR A 86 5.02 10.47 5.11
C TYR A 86 4.43 11.63 4.29
N SER A 87 3.12 11.63 4.03
CA SER A 87 2.45 12.70 3.29
C SER A 87 2.15 13.95 4.12
N LYS A 88 2.20 13.83 5.46
CA LYS A 88 1.78 14.86 6.41
C LYS A 88 0.34 15.34 6.22
N LYS A 89 -0.51 14.49 5.62
CA LYS A 89 -1.94 14.74 5.42
C LYS A 89 -2.75 13.54 5.89
N SER A 90 -4.00 13.78 6.27
CA SER A 90 -4.89 12.69 6.69
C SER A 90 -5.16 11.72 5.56
N ALA A 91 -4.93 10.44 5.81
CA ALA A 91 -5.31 9.34 4.93
C ALA A 91 -6.35 8.46 5.62
N PHE A 92 -7.19 7.82 4.84
CA PHE A 92 -8.30 6.99 5.31
C PHE A 92 -8.20 5.60 4.71
N THR A 93 -8.83 4.63 5.35
CA THR A 93 -9.09 3.37 4.66
C THR A 93 -10.14 3.58 3.56
N ILE A 94 -10.02 2.82 2.46
CA ILE A 94 -11.00 2.86 1.37
C ILE A 94 -12.40 2.68 1.96
N HIS A 95 -12.61 1.63 2.78
CA HIS A 95 -13.89 1.34 3.41
C HIS A 95 -14.47 2.52 4.19
N LYS A 96 -13.67 3.16 5.05
CA LYS A 96 -14.11 4.31 5.84
C LYS A 96 -14.50 5.49 4.97
N LYS A 97 -13.89 5.64 3.79
CA LYS A 97 -14.14 6.79 2.91
C LYS A 97 -15.34 6.62 2.01
N ILE A 98 -15.57 5.38 1.49
CA ILE A 98 -16.57 5.19 0.45
C ILE A 98 -17.89 4.58 0.95
N TYR A 99 -17.93 4.06 2.20
CA TYR A 99 -19.13 3.40 2.71
C TYR A 99 -19.73 4.09 3.93
N TRP A 100 -21.06 3.99 4.02
CA TRP A 100 -21.85 4.23 5.22
C TRP A 100 -22.36 2.90 5.79
N ILE A 101 -22.30 2.77 7.11
CA ILE A 101 -23.07 1.74 7.80
C ILE A 101 -24.44 2.35 8.09
N ARG A 102 -25.50 1.78 7.55
CA ARG A 102 -26.89 2.17 7.79
C ARG A 102 -27.59 1.05 8.52
N THR A 103 -28.41 1.40 9.49
CA THR A 103 -29.29 0.47 10.19
C THR A 103 -30.72 0.64 9.65
N SER A 104 -31.32 -0.48 9.21
CA SER A 104 -32.70 -0.50 8.77
C SER A 104 -33.64 -0.30 9.96
N SER A 105 -34.91 0.04 9.68
CA SER A 105 -35.97 0.15 10.70
C SER A 105 -36.19 -1.17 11.48
N LEU A 106 -35.76 -2.30 10.94
CA LEU A 106 -35.83 -3.63 11.57
C LEU A 106 -34.57 -3.97 12.38
N GLY A 107 -33.63 -3.02 12.57
CA GLY A 107 -32.39 -3.22 13.34
C GLY A 107 -31.25 -3.90 12.58
N ASN A 108 -31.42 -4.28 11.31
CA ASN A 108 -30.35 -4.88 10.52
C ASN A 108 -29.43 -3.80 9.97
N SER A 109 -28.13 -3.93 10.21
CA SER A 109 -27.12 -3.05 9.63
C SER A 109 -26.75 -3.51 8.22
N TYR A 110 -26.66 -2.55 7.30
CA TYR A 110 -26.21 -2.78 5.92
C TYR A 110 -25.23 -1.69 5.49
N VAL A 111 -24.38 -2.05 4.55
CA VAL A 111 -23.36 -1.15 4.00
C VAL A 111 -23.89 -0.53 2.71
N ALA A 112 -23.79 0.79 2.61
CA ALA A 112 -24.19 1.54 1.43
C ALA A 112 -23.02 2.41 0.94
N LEU A 113 -22.88 2.54 -0.39
CA LEU A 113 -21.92 3.44 -1.00
C LEU A 113 -22.29 4.90 -0.66
N GLN A 114 -21.31 5.70 -0.27
CA GLN A 114 -21.47 7.12 -0.03
C GLN A 114 -21.61 7.88 -1.35
N GLU A 115 -22.31 9.00 -1.30
CA GLU A 115 -22.27 9.99 -2.38
C GLU A 115 -20.91 10.70 -2.40
N ASN A 116 -20.28 10.77 -3.57
CA ASN A 116 -19.03 11.52 -3.72
C ASN A 116 -19.34 13.01 -3.98
N LYS A 117 -19.14 13.83 -2.96
CA LYS A 117 -19.30 15.31 -3.03
C LYS A 117 -18.00 16.03 -3.40
N HIS A 118 -16.95 15.31 -3.75
CA HIS A 118 -15.68 15.91 -4.15
C HIS A 118 -15.76 16.47 -5.57
N THR A 119 -15.06 17.57 -5.78
CA THR A 119 -14.91 18.22 -7.09
C THR A 119 -13.45 18.55 -7.32
N ASN A 120 -12.97 18.37 -8.56
CA ASN A 120 -11.59 18.66 -8.98
C ASN A 120 -10.54 18.03 -8.04
N THR A 121 -10.73 16.74 -7.74
CA THR A 121 -9.99 16.03 -6.70
C THR A 121 -9.25 14.83 -7.26
N ILE A 122 -7.98 14.71 -6.92
CA ILE A 122 -7.16 13.53 -7.21
C ILE A 122 -7.24 12.59 -6.02
N PHE A 123 -7.79 11.40 -6.23
CA PHE A 123 -7.76 10.31 -5.26
C PHE A 123 -6.48 9.51 -5.48
N ILE A 124 -5.70 9.34 -4.42
CA ILE A 124 -4.48 8.53 -4.44
C ILE A 124 -4.68 7.35 -3.51
N VAL A 125 -4.53 6.16 -4.06
CA VAL A 125 -4.66 4.90 -3.32
C VAL A 125 -3.29 4.24 -3.28
N ASP A 126 -2.69 4.21 -2.10
CA ASP A 126 -1.43 3.50 -1.86
C ASP A 126 -1.69 2.05 -1.47
N GLU A 127 -0.71 1.17 -1.66
CA GLU A 127 -0.80 -0.28 -1.45
C GLU A 127 -1.96 -0.92 -2.25
N ALA A 128 -2.18 -0.43 -3.47
CA ALA A 128 -3.29 -0.88 -4.33
C ALA A 128 -3.20 -2.36 -4.70
N SER A 129 -2.01 -2.99 -4.58
CA SER A 129 -1.82 -4.44 -4.77
C SER A 129 -2.72 -5.31 -3.91
N MET A 130 -3.20 -4.79 -2.79
CA MET A 130 -4.05 -5.52 -1.84
C MET A 130 -5.56 -5.41 -2.12
N ILE A 131 -5.98 -4.68 -3.16
CA ILE A 131 -7.41 -4.45 -3.44
C ILE A 131 -7.97 -5.61 -4.25
N PRO A 132 -8.96 -6.38 -3.71
CA PRO A 132 -9.58 -7.46 -4.45
C PRO A 132 -10.69 -6.96 -5.39
N ASP A 133 -10.96 -7.74 -6.45
CA ASP A 133 -12.11 -7.57 -7.34
C ASP A 133 -13.16 -8.69 -7.19
N VAL A 134 -13.13 -9.37 -6.05
CA VAL A 134 -14.06 -10.43 -5.69
C VAL A 134 -15.02 -9.98 -4.59
N ASN A 135 -16.18 -10.61 -4.52
CA ASN A 135 -17.18 -10.30 -3.50
C ASN A 135 -16.65 -10.61 -2.09
N ASP A 136 -16.68 -9.62 -1.23
CA ASP A 136 -16.43 -9.81 0.19
C ASP A 136 -17.73 -10.27 0.89
N LYS A 137 -17.78 -11.59 1.21
CA LYS A 137 -18.91 -12.18 1.93
C LYS A 137 -19.12 -11.57 3.32
N GLY A 138 -18.06 -11.02 3.92
CA GLY A 138 -18.12 -10.32 5.21
C GLY A 138 -18.60 -8.88 5.10
N PHE A 139 -18.70 -8.31 3.89
CA PHE A 139 -19.04 -6.91 3.67
C PHE A 139 -20.16 -6.73 2.63
N SER A 140 -21.31 -7.33 2.91
CA SER A 140 -22.56 -7.20 2.09
C SER A 140 -22.44 -7.73 0.65
N GLY A 141 -21.47 -8.60 0.34
CA GLY A 141 -21.28 -9.15 -1.00
C GLY A 141 -20.84 -8.13 -2.06
N ARG A 142 -20.32 -6.97 -1.66
CA ARG A 142 -19.85 -5.93 -2.57
C ARG A 142 -18.41 -6.19 -3.03
N VAL A 143 -18.06 -5.67 -4.21
CA VAL A 143 -16.70 -5.72 -4.74
C VAL A 143 -16.02 -4.38 -4.48
N LEU A 144 -14.97 -4.39 -3.67
CA LEU A 144 -14.32 -3.16 -3.22
C LEU A 144 -13.76 -2.31 -4.36
N LEU A 145 -13.17 -2.97 -5.38
CA LEU A 145 -12.60 -2.27 -6.53
C LEU A 145 -13.69 -1.60 -7.38
N ASP A 146 -14.82 -2.30 -7.62
CA ASP A 146 -15.97 -1.75 -8.36
C ASP A 146 -16.50 -0.50 -7.66
N ASP A 147 -16.78 -0.62 -6.37
CA ASP A 147 -17.33 0.47 -5.56
C ASP A 147 -16.38 1.67 -5.43
N LEU A 148 -15.08 1.42 -5.35
CA LEU A 148 -14.08 2.50 -5.30
C LEU A 148 -14.05 3.30 -6.61
N ILE A 149 -14.07 2.60 -7.75
CA ILE A 149 -14.08 3.24 -9.06
C ILE A 149 -15.39 4.01 -9.25
N ASP A 150 -16.53 3.40 -8.97
CA ASP A 150 -17.84 4.06 -9.04
C ASP A 150 -17.90 5.30 -8.13
N TYR A 151 -17.41 5.19 -6.90
CA TYR A 151 -17.37 6.31 -5.98
C TYR A 151 -16.51 7.46 -6.53
N VAL A 152 -15.29 7.20 -6.95
CA VAL A 152 -14.38 8.25 -7.42
C VAL A 152 -14.95 8.96 -8.64
N TYR A 153 -15.43 8.22 -9.63
CA TYR A 153 -15.87 8.78 -10.90
C TYR A 153 -17.32 9.31 -10.89
N SER A 154 -18.07 9.10 -9.82
CA SER A 154 -19.33 9.83 -9.59
C SER A 154 -19.10 11.29 -9.16
N GLY A 155 -17.88 11.66 -8.74
CA GLY A 155 -17.53 13.03 -8.41
C GLY A 155 -17.15 13.86 -9.64
N LEU A 156 -17.41 15.17 -9.56
CA LEU A 156 -17.14 16.08 -10.69
C LEU A 156 -15.63 16.34 -10.85
N MET A 157 -15.07 16.02 -12.04
CA MET A 157 -13.65 16.20 -12.36
C MET A 157 -12.72 15.50 -11.35
N CYS A 158 -13.15 14.34 -10.84
CA CYS A 158 -12.34 13.50 -9.98
C CYS A 158 -11.54 12.49 -10.80
N LYS A 159 -10.30 12.22 -10.37
CA LYS A 159 -9.40 11.25 -10.99
C LYS A 159 -8.80 10.32 -9.95
N LEU A 160 -8.33 9.16 -10.39
CA LEU A 160 -7.77 8.11 -9.54
C LEU A 160 -6.33 7.80 -9.93
N ILE A 161 -5.46 7.71 -8.92
CA ILE A 161 -4.09 7.20 -9.04
C ILE A 161 -3.99 5.98 -8.13
N PHE A 162 -3.70 4.83 -8.70
CA PHE A 162 -3.29 3.64 -7.97
C PHE A 162 -1.76 3.59 -7.86
N VAL A 163 -1.28 3.33 -6.65
CA VAL A 163 0.15 3.14 -6.36
C VAL A 163 0.33 1.77 -5.74
N GLY A 164 1.25 0.99 -6.28
CA GLY A 164 1.46 -0.35 -5.76
C GLY A 164 2.74 -1.02 -6.27
N ASP A 165 2.95 -2.21 -5.79
CA ASP A 165 4.09 -3.05 -6.13
C ASP A 165 3.58 -4.39 -6.65
N THR A 166 3.88 -4.70 -7.90
CA THR A 166 3.45 -5.97 -8.55
C THR A 166 4.22 -7.19 -8.06
N ALA A 167 5.33 -6.99 -7.34
CA ALA A 167 6.09 -8.06 -6.70
C ALA A 167 5.62 -8.35 -5.27
N GLN A 168 4.71 -7.55 -4.71
CA GLN A 168 4.07 -7.86 -3.43
C GLN A 168 2.94 -8.88 -3.61
N LEU A 169 2.55 -9.50 -2.49
CA LEU A 169 1.47 -10.47 -2.49
C LEU A 169 0.17 -9.83 -3.01
N PRO A 170 -0.49 -10.47 -3.98
CA PRO A 170 -1.82 -10.08 -4.42
C PRO A 170 -2.87 -10.32 -3.31
N PRO A 171 -4.12 -9.89 -3.51
CA PRO A 171 -5.19 -10.21 -2.58
C PRO A 171 -5.36 -11.73 -2.38
N VAL A 172 -5.86 -12.12 -1.22
CA VAL A 172 -6.02 -13.53 -0.86
C VAL A 172 -6.87 -14.27 -1.90
N HIS A 173 -6.39 -15.42 -2.36
CA HIS A 173 -6.98 -16.24 -3.42
C HIS A 173 -6.88 -15.69 -4.85
N LEU A 174 -6.08 -14.68 -5.10
CA LEU A 174 -5.80 -14.16 -6.43
C LEU A 174 -4.31 -14.33 -6.76
N ASP A 175 -4.01 -14.59 -8.03
CA ASP A 175 -2.63 -14.73 -8.52
C ASP A 175 -2.04 -13.39 -8.98
N VAL A 176 -2.91 -12.43 -9.29
CA VAL A 176 -2.54 -11.08 -9.74
C VAL A 176 -3.32 -10.03 -8.96
N SER A 177 -2.81 -8.82 -8.95
CA SER A 177 -3.47 -7.67 -8.32
C SER A 177 -4.40 -6.96 -9.30
N PRO A 178 -5.74 -7.08 -9.16
CA PRO A 178 -6.69 -6.51 -10.12
C PRO A 178 -6.58 -4.98 -10.24
N ALA A 179 -6.33 -4.29 -9.14
CA ALA A 179 -6.19 -2.84 -9.14
C ALA A 179 -4.90 -2.33 -9.81
N LEU A 180 -3.96 -3.22 -10.13
CA LEU A 180 -2.72 -2.91 -10.86
C LEU A 180 -2.70 -3.51 -12.27
N ASP A 181 -3.80 -4.13 -12.71
CA ASP A 181 -3.93 -4.70 -14.04
C ASP A 181 -4.47 -3.65 -15.03
N HIS A 182 -3.59 -3.20 -15.91
CA HIS A 182 -3.91 -2.21 -16.94
C HIS A 182 -5.07 -2.65 -17.86
N ASN A 183 -5.07 -3.92 -18.28
CA ASN A 183 -6.07 -4.44 -19.21
C ASN A 183 -7.43 -4.56 -18.55
N LEU A 184 -7.47 -5.10 -17.33
CA LEU A 184 -8.70 -5.20 -16.56
C LEU A 184 -9.32 -3.82 -16.33
N LEU A 185 -8.53 -2.83 -15.92
CA LEU A 185 -9.01 -1.47 -15.68
C LEU A 185 -9.49 -0.78 -16.95
N GLY A 186 -8.80 -0.98 -18.06
CA GLY A 186 -9.19 -0.45 -19.37
C GLY A 186 -10.48 -1.08 -19.91
N VAL A 187 -10.59 -2.39 -19.85
CA VAL A 187 -11.71 -3.14 -20.45
C VAL A 187 -12.93 -3.17 -19.54
N LYS A 188 -12.77 -3.64 -18.29
CA LYS A 188 -13.89 -3.82 -17.34
C LYS A 188 -14.51 -2.47 -16.94
N TYR A 189 -13.67 -1.48 -16.64
CA TYR A 189 -14.13 -0.18 -16.14
C TYR A 189 -14.13 0.92 -17.20
N ARG A 190 -13.72 0.60 -18.44
CA ARG A 190 -13.69 1.53 -19.58
C ARG A 190 -12.92 2.80 -19.24
N LYS A 191 -11.75 2.67 -18.59
CA LYS A 191 -10.90 3.79 -18.23
C LYS A 191 -9.76 3.97 -19.24
N ASP A 192 -9.39 5.23 -19.47
CA ASP A 192 -8.18 5.57 -20.21
C ASP A 192 -7.00 5.45 -19.22
N VAL A 193 -6.30 4.32 -19.26
CA VAL A 193 -5.31 3.94 -18.26
C VAL A 193 -3.93 4.40 -18.68
N TYR A 194 -3.35 5.32 -17.91
CA TYR A 194 -1.93 5.67 -17.95
C TYR A 194 -1.16 4.75 -17.02
N SER A 195 0.02 4.30 -17.42
CA SER A 195 0.82 3.38 -16.60
C SER A 195 2.29 3.75 -16.64
N ALA A 196 2.89 3.90 -15.47
CA ALA A 196 4.32 4.08 -15.30
C ALA A 196 4.86 3.05 -14.32
N GLU A 197 6.09 2.58 -14.56
CA GLU A 197 6.73 1.59 -13.71
C GLU A 197 8.13 2.03 -13.30
N LEU A 198 8.42 1.99 -12.00
CA LEU A 198 9.72 2.27 -11.42
C LEU A 198 10.40 0.94 -11.05
N THR A 199 11.40 0.56 -11.82
CA THR A 199 12.18 -0.67 -11.62
C THR A 199 13.55 -0.42 -11.01
N GLN A 200 14.10 0.78 -11.20
CA GLN A 200 15.41 1.15 -10.70
C GLN A 200 15.39 1.40 -9.19
N VAL A 201 16.08 0.55 -8.43
CA VAL A 201 16.24 0.70 -6.99
C VAL A 201 17.23 1.82 -6.68
N VAL A 202 16.80 2.82 -5.90
CA VAL A 202 17.59 4.05 -5.60
C VAL A 202 18.21 4.01 -4.20
N ARG A 203 17.77 3.09 -3.33
CA ARG A 203 18.34 2.95 -1.99
C ARG A 203 19.80 2.54 -2.07
N GLN A 204 20.68 3.43 -1.59
CA GLN A 204 22.12 3.24 -1.53
C GLN A 204 22.58 2.27 -0.42
N GLU A 205 21.80 1.32 -0.01
CA GLU A 205 22.25 0.24 0.85
C GLU A 205 22.82 -0.90 -0.01
N SER A 206 23.89 -0.58 -0.74
CA SER A 206 24.64 -1.56 -1.57
C SER A 206 25.21 -2.74 -0.77
N SER A 207 25.14 -2.70 0.56
CA SER A 207 25.57 -3.77 1.47
C SER A 207 24.42 -4.57 2.08
N SER A 208 23.13 -4.21 1.88
CA SER A 208 22.01 -4.95 2.47
C SER A 208 21.72 -6.25 1.73
N LEU A 209 21.96 -7.37 2.40
CA LEU A 209 21.57 -8.71 1.94
C LEU A 209 20.06 -8.88 1.85
N VAL A 210 19.29 -8.20 2.69
CA VAL A 210 17.83 -8.21 2.59
C VAL A 210 17.37 -7.68 1.24
N LEU A 211 17.92 -6.55 0.79
CA LEU A 211 17.60 -5.97 -0.51
C LEU A 211 18.10 -6.83 -1.67
N LYS A 212 19.31 -7.39 -1.55
CA LYS A 212 19.86 -8.32 -2.54
C LYS A 212 19.00 -9.55 -2.69
N ASN A 213 18.67 -10.25 -1.58
CA ASN A 213 17.80 -11.42 -1.60
C ASN A 213 16.41 -11.11 -2.19
N ALA A 214 15.83 -9.94 -1.88
CA ALA A 214 14.56 -9.51 -2.45
C ALA A 214 14.65 -9.30 -3.97
N THR A 215 15.77 -8.78 -4.47
CA THR A 215 16.02 -8.58 -5.91
C THR A 215 16.22 -9.91 -6.62
N ASP A 216 17.06 -10.78 -6.08
CA ASP A 216 17.37 -12.11 -6.63
C ASP A 216 16.10 -12.98 -6.68
N LEU A 217 15.25 -12.91 -5.64
CA LEU A 217 13.97 -13.62 -5.59
C LEU A 217 13.02 -13.11 -6.68
N ARG A 218 12.92 -11.82 -6.87
CA ARG A 218 12.09 -11.18 -7.91
C ARG A 218 12.53 -11.59 -9.31
N ASP A 219 13.84 -11.56 -9.56
CA ASP A 219 14.41 -11.98 -10.84
C ASP A 219 14.15 -13.46 -11.12
N THR A 220 14.17 -14.29 -10.09
CA THR A 220 13.85 -15.71 -10.19
C THR A 220 12.36 -15.93 -10.55
N ILE A 221 11.46 -15.22 -9.88
CA ILE A 221 10.02 -15.28 -10.17
C ILE A 221 9.72 -14.81 -11.61
N SER A 222 10.38 -13.75 -12.07
CA SER A 222 10.14 -13.20 -13.42
C SER A 222 10.67 -14.10 -14.54
N LYS A 223 11.69 -14.91 -14.29
CA LYS A 223 12.34 -15.78 -15.31
C LYS A 223 11.65 -17.13 -15.47
N ASP A 224 11.36 -17.83 -14.39
CA ASP A 224 10.94 -19.25 -14.47
C ASP A 224 9.82 -19.63 -13.48
N GLY A 225 9.67 -18.92 -12.37
CA GLY A 225 8.66 -19.20 -11.32
C GLY A 225 8.74 -20.58 -10.64
N THR A 226 9.63 -21.46 -11.07
CA THR A 226 9.72 -22.87 -10.63
C THR A 226 10.92 -23.18 -9.76
N SER A 227 11.94 -22.33 -9.76
CA SER A 227 13.14 -22.53 -8.96
C SER A 227 12.91 -22.21 -7.49
N TYR A 228 13.44 -23.04 -6.59
CA TYR A 228 13.45 -22.72 -5.16
C TYR A 228 14.27 -21.43 -4.89
N PRO A 229 13.80 -20.55 -4.01
CA PRO A 229 14.52 -19.35 -3.66
C PRO A 229 15.85 -19.71 -2.97
N ASN A 230 16.93 -19.09 -3.42
CA ASN A 230 18.21 -19.17 -2.75
C ASN A 230 18.41 -17.89 -1.92
N ILE A 231 18.39 -18.03 -0.60
CA ILE A 231 18.55 -16.91 0.33
C ILE A 231 19.99 -16.88 0.83
N SER A 232 20.71 -15.82 0.50
CA SER A 232 22.06 -15.58 1.03
C SER A 232 21.98 -15.11 2.48
N CYS A 233 22.83 -15.69 3.34
CA CYS A 233 22.89 -15.36 4.77
C CYS A 233 24.27 -14.78 5.09
N ASP A 234 24.30 -13.69 5.87
CA ASP A 234 25.47 -13.03 6.43
C ASP A 234 25.02 -12.06 7.54
N HIS A 235 25.77 -11.01 7.80
CA HIS A 235 25.63 -10.06 8.92
C HIS A 235 24.20 -9.51 9.17
N ASP A 236 23.40 -9.26 8.14
CA ASP A 236 22.02 -8.72 8.25
C ASP A 236 20.92 -9.76 7.95
N VAL A 237 21.29 -10.99 7.57
CA VAL A 237 20.35 -12.10 7.31
C VAL A 237 20.90 -13.37 7.91
N GLN A 238 20.29 -13.83 8.99
CA GLN A 238 20.70 -15.04 9.70
C GLN A 238 19.67 -16.15 9.53
N ARG A 239 20.15 -17.36 9.32
CA ARG A 239 19.33 -18.57 9.35
C ARG A 239 19.31 -19.17 10.75
N LEU A 240 18.12 -19.45 11.26
CA LEU A 240 17.92 -20.11 12.55
C LEU A 240 17.35 -21.51 12.31
N ASP A 241 18.09 -22.53 12.70
CA ASP A 241 17.74 -23.92 12.37
C ASP A 241 17.08 -24.66 13.55
N VAL A 242 17.29 -24.22 14.78
CA VAL A 242 16.80 -24.89 16.00
C VAL A 242 15.85 -23.99 16.77
N GLY A 243 14.85 -24.59 17.43
CA GLY A 243 13.84 -23.83 18.19
C GLY A 243 14.42 -22.99 19.34
N MET A 244 15.56 -23.40 19.91
CA MET A 244 16.26 -22.65 20.95
C MET A 244 16.89 -21.38 20.37
N ASP A 245 17.52 -21.45 19.20
CA ASP A 245 18.09 -20.30 18.51
C ASP A 245 17.01 -19.24 18.17
N ILE A 246 15.80 -19.69 17.86
CA ILE A 246 14.65 -18.81 17.59
C ILE A 246 14.23 -18.05 18.85
N GLN A 247 14.23 -18.71 19.99
CA GLN A 247 13.88 -18.06 21.26
C GLN A 247 14.93 -17.02 21.63
N ASP A 248 16.20 -17.38 21.60
CA ASP A 248 17.31 -16.47 21.92
C ASP A 248 17.33 -15.26 20.98
N ALA A 249 17.16 -15.48 19.68
CA ALA A 249 17.08 -14.40 18.70
C ALA A 249 15.87 -13.46 18.91
N LEU A 250 14.73 -14.00 19.37
CA LEU A 250 13.58 -13.17 19.71
C LEU A 250 13.83 -12.38 21.01
N GLU A 251 14.42 -12.99 22.03
CA GLU A 251 14.78 -12.31 23.29
C GLU A 251 15.74 -11.16 23.02
N ASP A 252 16.77 -11.39 22.20
CA ASP A 252 17.72 -10.36 21.78
C ASP A 252 17.05 -9.24 20.96
N ALA A 253 16.21 -9.59 20.00
CA ALA A 253 15.52 -8.61 19.18
C ALA A 253 14.58 -7.73 20.02
N TYR A 254 13.79 -8.31 20.92
CA TYR A 254 12.90 -7.55 21.79
C TYR A 254 13.65 -6.74 22.84
N SER A 255 14.81 -7.21 23.31
CA SER A 255 15.66 -6.47 24.26
C SER A 255 16.34 -5.29 23.62
N ASN A 256 16.84 -5.45 22.39
CA ASN A 256 17.61 -4.42 21.69
C ASN A 256 16.75 -3.40 20.92
N SER A 257 15.66 -3.86 20.28
CA SER A 257 14.84 -3.05 19.38
C SER A 257 13.44 -2.75 19.93
N GLY A 258 13.03 -3.43 21.00
CA GLY A 258 11.71 -3.28 21.60
C GLY A 258 10.57 -3.82 20.74
N VAL A 259 9.34 -3.60 21.22
CA VAL A 259 8.10 -4.09 20.55
C VAL A 259 7.84 -3.41 19.22
N GLU A 260 8.16 -2.12 19.10
CA GLU A 260 7.95 -1.36 17.86
C GLU A 260 9.02 -1.63 16.80
N GLY A 261 10.23 -2.05 17.23
CA GLY A 261 11.36 -2.34 16.35
C GLY A 261 11.43 -3.80 15.88
N THR A 262 10.60 -4.70 16.46
CA THR A 262 10.65 -6.15 16.17
C THR A 262 9.35 -6.62 15.55
N VAL A 263 9.43 -7.38 14.45
CA VAL A 263 8.27 -8.00 13.80
C VAL A 263 8.52 -9.46 13.46
N VAL A 264 7.54 -10.32 13.72
CA VAL A 264 7.53 -11.73 13.33
C VAL A 264 6.57 -11.94 12.17
N ILE A 265 7.09 -12.38 11.03
CA ILE A 265 6.30 -12.65 9.84
C ILE A 265 5.95 -14.13 9.78
N CYS A 266 4.65 -14.44 9.69
CA CYS A 266 4.12 -15.80 9.68
C CYS A 266 3.24 -16.06 8.45
N ARG A 267 3.21 -17.32 8.03
CA ARG A 267 2.35 -17.75 6.89
C ARG A 267 0.85 -17.69 7.20
N SER A 268 0.44 -17.73 8.47
CA SER A 268 -0.99 -17.76 8.84
C SER A 268 -1.27 -17.00 10.13
N ASN A 269 -2.50 -16.48 10.25
CA ASN A 269 -2.97 -15.83 11.47
C ASN A 269 -2.92 -16.76 12.70
N LYS A 270 -3.17 -18.08 12.52
CA LYS A 270 -3.06 -19.06 13.59
C LYS A 270 -1.63 -19.11 14.17
N ARG A 271 -0.62 -19.12 13.29
CA ARG A 271 0.79 -19.08 13.71
C ARG A 271 1.15 -17.74 14.35
N ALA A 272 0.72 -16.63 13.76
CA ALA A 272 0.97 -15.30 14.31
C ALA A 272 0.41 -15.17 15.72
N ASN A 273 -0.83 -15.64 15.96
CA ASN A 273 -1.42 -15.65 17.30
C ASN A 273 -0.63 -16.53 18.29
N LEU A 274 -0.14 -17.69 17.85
CA LEU A 274 0.69 -18.54 18.69
C LEU A 274 2.00 -17.84 19.10
N TYR A 275 2.69 -17.19 18.14
CA TYR A 275 3.87 -16.39 18.42
C TYR A 275 3.56 -15.24 19.38
N ASN A 276 2.48 -14.50 19.15
CA ASN A 276 2.05 -13.42 20.03
C ASN A 276 1.87 -13.91 21.49
N GLN A 277 1.20 -15.05 21.70
CA GLN A 277 1.00 -15.64 23.02
C GLN A 277 2.34 -16.05 23.66
N GLN A 278 3.23 -16.73 22.91
CA GLN A 278 4.52 -17.15 23.42
C GLN A 278 5.44 -15.98 23.75
N ILE A 279 5.48 -14.96 22.91
CA ILE A 279 6.26 -13.74 23.14
C ILE A 279 5.75 -13.00 24.37
N ARG A 280 4.43 -12.85 24.52
CA ARG A 280 3.83 -12.22 25.70
C ARG A 280 4.21 -12.97 26.99
N LEU A 281 4.05 -14.30 26.98
CA LEU A 281 4.30 -15.14 28.15
C LEU A 281 5.80 -15.23 28.49
N ARG A 282 6.63 -15.62 27.50
CA ARG A 282 8.04 -15.98 27.76
C ARG A 282 9.00 -14.81 27.75
N ILE A 283 8.80 -13.85 26.86
CA ILE A 283 9.72 -12.73 26.68
C ILE A 283 9.27 -11.50 27.48
N ARG A 284 7.95 -11.25 27.54
CA ARG A 284 7.42 -10.06 28.23
C ARG A 284 6.87 -10.34 29.63
N GLY A 285 6.74 -11.59 30.03
CA GLY A 285 6.20 -11.98 31.34
C GLY A 285 4.72 -11.61 31.56
N HIS A 286 3.94 -11.50 30.46
CA HIS A 286 2.53 -11.14 30.50
C HIS A 286 1.67 -12.43 30.51
N GLU A 287 1.12 -12.79 31.66
CA GLU A 287 0.31 -14.00 31.82
C GLU A 287 -1.19 -13.75 31.57
N GLU A 288 -1.67 -12.52 31.79
CA GLU A 288 -3.07 -12.15 31.62
C GLU A 288 -3.45 -12.03 30.15
N GLU A 289 -4.75 -12.10 29.82
CA GLU A 289 -5.26 -11.96 28.45
C GLU A 289 -4.89 -10.60 27.84
N ILE A 290 -4.94 -9.53 28.64
CA ILE A 290 -4.49 -8.17 28.28
C ILE A 290 -3.71 -7.61 29.46
N SER A 291 -2.52 -7.09 29.19
CA SER A 291 -1.63 -6.49 30.18
C SER A 291 -1.24 -5.08 29.80
N SER A 292 -0.88 -4.26 30.78
CA SER A 292 -0.37 -2.89 30.53
C SER A 292 0.87 -2.95 29.65
N GLY A 293 0.91 -2.14 28.58
CA GLY A 293 1.98 -2.12 27.60
C GLY A 293 1.81 -3.11 26.44
N ASP A 294 0.69 -3.84 26.35
CA ASP A 294 0.38 -4.61 25.16
C ASP A 294 0.11 -3.72 23.96
N PHE A 295 0.59 -4.16 22.79
CA PHE A 295 0.36 -3.50 21.52
C PHE A 295 -0.87 -4.10 20.85
N LEU A 296 -1.97 -3.36 20.84
CA LEU A 296 -3.27 -3.85 20.37
C LEU A 296 -3.61 -3.23 19.01
N MET A 297 -4.22 -4.03 18.14
CA MET A 297 -4.77 -3.58 16.87
C MET A 297 -6.29 -3.84 16.83
N VAL A 298 -7.07 -2.80 16.54
CA VAL A 298 -8.51 -2.95 16.31
C VAL A 298 -8.73 -3.64 14.96
N VAL A 299 -9.28 -4.85 14.98
CA VAL A 299 -9.51 -5.67 13.78
C VAL A 299 -10.91 -5.43 13.19
N ARG A 300 -11.89 -5.08 14.03
CA ARG A 300 -13.26 -4.76 13.61
C ARG A 300 -13.76 -3.55 14.38
N ASN A 301 -14.44 -2.67 13.69
CA ASN A 301 -15.21 -1.59 14.31
C ASN A 301 -16.61 -2.15 14.65
N ASN A 302 -17.03 -1.96 15.88
CA ASN A 302 -18.42 -2.22 16.29
C ASN A 302 -19.28 -1.01 15.97
#